data_159990cdaf05606ba4b160a5fac07731
#
_entry.id   159990cdaf05606ba4b160a5fac07731
#
_cell.length_a   1.000
_cell.length_b   1.000
_cell.length_c   1.000
_cell.angle_alpha   90.00
_cell.angle_beta   90.00
_cell.angle_gamma   90.00
#
_symmetry.space_group_name_H-M   'P 1'
#
loop_
_entity.id
_entity.type
_entity.pdbx_description
1 polymer ?
#
loop_
_entity_poly.entity_id
_entity_poly.type
_entity_poly.pdbx_seq_one_letter_code
_entity_poly.pdbx_strand_id
1 'polypeptide(L)'
;MKFLSLLIKPASSLCNLRCRYCFYEDVSKQRSQPSYGVMEDATMEKLIDRVFEVVDEDGTVVFAFQGGEPTLAGLPYYQKFIAYVLEKKGRRKIQYALQTNGTLLTDAWGEFFRENNFLVGVSLDGYESNTNEFRIDSNGNGMYCEIMKGIELLKRHKVEFNILAVITEKLSKHAKAFYSFLKSQRIFYVQCIPCLGELQYENQYQLRPDGYVRFYKTLYDLWLKDYQRGEYMSISLFDNILLMLTDRLPNQCGILGSCSMQFVVEADGSVYPCDFYVLDEYCCGNIFKNSVEEIGKSEALKRFFEKKNRMGASCSDCPFWKICRGGCKRQQESYLQGDRCAHREFLEYAYPTMSWIAKRI
;
A
#
# COMPACT_ATOMS: atom_id res chain seq x y z
N MET A 1 4.52 13.52 -20.16
CA MET A 1 4.27 13.87 -18.73
C MET A 1 5.54 13.77 -17.90
N LYS A 2 5.67 14.54 -16.81
CA LYS A 2 6.89 14.55 -15.96
C LYS A 2 6.98 13.43 -14.92
N PHE A 3 5.87 12.79 -14.61
CA PHE A 3 5.82 11.76 -13.59
C PHE A 3 4.75 10.72 -13.91
N LEU A 4 5.10 9.44 -13.76
CA LEU A 4 4.15 8.33 -13.82
C LEU A 4 4.53 7.26 -12.79
N SER A 5 3.56 6.82 -12.01
CA SER A 5 3.70 5.69 -11.08
C SER A 5 2.73 4.59 -11.49
N LEU A 6 3.24 3.37 -11.56
CA LEU A 6 2.48 2.19 -11.90
C LEU A 6 2.54 1.16 -10.77
N LEU A 7 1.46 0.44 -10.57
CA LEU A 7 1.40 -0.72 -9.70
C LEU A 7 1.25 -1.98 -10.57
N ILE A 8 2.29 -2.77 -10.65
CA ILE A 8 2.38 -3.94 -11.54
C ILE A 8 2.11 -5.20 -10.73
N LYS A 9 1.29 -6.10 -11.26
CA LYS A 9 0.96 -7.39 -10.66
C LYS A 9 1.58 -8.54 -11.48
N PRO A 10 2.89 -8.78 -11.32
CA PRO A 10 3.63 -9.72 -12.19
C PRO A 10 3.20 -11.18 -12.01
N ALA A 11 2.61 -11.52 -10.87
CA ALA A 11 2.06 -12.84 -10.57
C ALA A 11 0.52 -12.80 -10.38
N SER A 12 -0.17 -11.73 -10.85
CA SER A 12 -1.60 -11.55 -10.71
C SER A 12 -2.07 -11.79 -9.26
N SER A 13 -3.02 -12.70 -9.03
CA SER A 13 -3.51 -13.08 -7.69
C SER A 13 -2.79 -14.31 -7.10
N LEU A 14 -1.79 -14.88 -7.76
CA LEU A 14 -1.04 -16.00 -7.23
C LEU A 14 -0.31 -15.60 -5.94
N CYS A 15 -0.49 -16.40 -4.88
CA CYS A 15 0.17 -16.20 -3.60
C CYS A 15 0.46 -17.53 -2.94
N ASN A 16 1.59 -17.63 -2.27
CA ASN A 16 1.96 -18.81 -1.45
C ASN A 16 1.36 -18.77 -0.06
N LEU A 17 0.74 -17.66 0.37
CA LEU A 17 0.02 -17.52 1.64
C LEU A 17 -1.50 -17.50 1.45
N ARG A 18 -2.23 -17.70 2.57
CA ARG A 18 -3.70 -17.65 2.68
C ARG A 18 -4.09 -16.78 3.86
N CYS A 19 -3.70 -15.49 3.80
CA CYS A 19 -3.98 -14.54 4.87
C CYS A 19 -5.49 -14.37 5.06
N ARG A 20 -5.98 -14.50 6.31
CA ARG A 20 -7.42 -14.55 6.63
C ARG A 20 -8.20 -13.30 6.32
N TYR A 21 -7.54 -12.17 6.14
CA TYR A 21 -8.12 -10.86 5.83
C TYR A 21 -7.70 -10.34 4.44
N CYS A 22 -7.23 -11.21 3.54
CA CYS A 22 -6.65 -10.77 2.27
C CYS A 22 -7.71 -10.10 1.38
N PHE A 23 -7.65 -8.77 1.28
CA PHE A 23 -8.56 -8.01 0.43
C PHE A 23 -8.42 -8.38 -1.05
N TYR A 24 -7.20 -8.75 -1.47
CA TYR A 24 -6.96 -9.03 -2.88
C TYR A 24 -7.48 -10.42 -3.30
N GLU A 25 -7.54 -11.36 -2.37
CA GLU A 25 -8.21 -12.64 -2.59
C GLU A 25 -9.71 -12.43 -2.80
N ASP A 26 -10.36 -11.57 -1.97
CA ASP A 26 -11.76 -11.18 -2.15
C ASP A 26 -11.99 -10.51 -3.51
N VAL A 27 -11.19 -9.48 -3.85
CA VAL A 27 -11.27 -8.79 -5.15
C VAL A 27 -11.10 -9.75 -6.32
N SER A 28 -10.12 -10.65 -6.25
CA SER A 28 -9.84 -11.57 -7.35
C SER A 28 -10.96 -12.60 -7.58
N LYS A 29 -11.64 -13.05 -6.53
CA LYS A 29 -12.78 -13.97 -6.62
C LYS A 29 -14.02 -13.35 -7.27
N GLN A 30 -14.12 -12.01 -7.30
CA GLN A 30 -15.24 -11.28 -7.90
C GLN A 30 -15.02 -10.92 -9.37
N ARG A 31 -13.90 -11.32 -9.95
CA ARG A 31 -13.60 -11.15 -11.39
C ARG A 31 -14.03 -12.36 -12.19
N SER A 32 -14.34 -12.15 -13.46
CA SER A 32 -14.59 -13.24 -14.42
C SER A 32 -13.37 -14.15 -14.58
N GLN A 33 -12.16 -13.57 -14.54
CA GLN A 33 -10.88 -14.28 -14.50
C GLN A 33 -10.16 -13.98 -13.17
N PRO A 34 -10.17 -14.91 -12.19
CA PRO A 34 -9.57 -14.69 -10.89
C PRO A 34 -8.05 -14.48 -10.93
N SER A 35 -7.34 -15.14 -11.85
CA SER A 35 -5.89 -15.00 -12.02
C SER A 35 -5.48 -15.08 -13.48
N TYR A 36 -4.56 -14.23 -13.88
CA TYR A 36 -3.94 -14.26 -15.22
C TYR A 36 -2.57 -14.96 -15.22
N GLY A 37 -2.19 -15.62 -14.11
CA GLY A 37 -0.89 -16.26 -14.00
C GLY A 37 0.27 -15.30 -13.82
N VAL A 38 1.43 -15.66 -14.36
CA VAL A 38 2.64 -14.83 -14.34
C VAL A 38 2.71 -14.01 -15.64
N MET A 39 3.09 -12.74 -15.52
CA MET A 39 3.24 -11.82 -16.66
C MET A 39 4.32 -12.33 -17.61
N GLU A 40 3.97 -12.45 -18.89
CA GLU A 40 4.89 -12.85 -19.96
C GLU A 40 5.86 -11.72 -20.31
N ASP A 41 7.05 -12.08 -20.81
CA ASP A 41 8.08 -11.12 -21.25
C ASP A 41 7.51 -10.10 -22.26
N ALA A 42 6.69 -10.53 -23.20
CA ALA A 42 6.04 -9.65 -24.18
C ALA A 42 5.11 -8.61 -23.55
N THR A 43 4.40 -8.97 -22.47
CA THR A 43 3.52 -8.04 -21.72
C THR A 43 4.38 -7.03 -20.96
N MET A 44 5.45 -7.48 -20.31
CA MET A 44 6.41 -6.64 -19.61
C MET A 44 7.07 -5.61 -20.55
N GLU A 45 7.58 -6.06 -21.69
CA GLU A 45 8.23 -5.20 -22.70
C GLU A 45 7.22 -4.16 -23.23
N LYS A 46 6.02 -4.61 -23.60
CA LYS A 46 4.96 -3.72 -24.09
C LYS A 46 4.57 -2.66 -23.05
N LEU A 47 4.48 -3.05 -21.77
CA LEU A 47 4.21 -2.11 -20.67
C LEU A 47 5.29 -1.03 -20.60
N ILE A 48 6.56 -1.40 -20.61
CA ILE A 48 7.67 -0.46 -20.51
C ILE A 48 7.68 0.48 -21.72
N ASP A 49 7.48 -0.03 -22.93
CA ASP A 49 7.39 0.79 -24.14
C ASP A 49 6.25 1.82 -24.03
N ARG A 50 5.03 1.39 -23.63
CA ARG A 50 3.88 2.30 -23.43
C ARG A 50 4.15 3.40 -22.41
N VAL A 51 4.86 3.08 -21.33
CA VAL A 51 5.27 4.06 -20.31
C VAL A 51 6.23 5.10 -20.89
N PHE A 52 7.23 4.65 -21.65
CA PHE A 52 8.24 5.55 -22.21
C PHE A 52 7.76 6.34 -23.44
N GLU A 53 6.64 5.93 -24.08
CA GLU A 53 5.94 6.74 -25.08
C GLU A 53 5.38 8.05 -24.52
N VAL A 54 4.97 8.06 -23.22
CA VAL A 54 4.25 9.19 -22.61
C VAL A 54 5.05 9.98 -21.58
N VAL A 55 6.07 9.37 -20.98
CA VAL A 55 6.92 10.05 -19.99
C VAL A 55 8.07 10.75 -20.70
N ASP A 56 8.22 12.06 -20.42
CA ASP A 56 9.28 12.90 -21.00
C ASP A 56 10.67 12.32 -20.67
N GLU A 57 11.67 12.60 -21.50
CA GLU A 57 13.02 12.07 -21.30
C GLU A 57 13.71 12.49 -20.00
N ASP A 58 13.28 13.59 -19.38
CA ASP A 58 13.76 14.05 -18.07
C ASP A 58 12.74 13.77 -16.94
N GLY A 59 11.70 13.00 -17.25
CA GLY A 59 10.66 12.60 -16.30
C GLY A 59 11.10 11.51 -15.33
N THR A 60 10.20 11.20 -14.40
CA THR A 60 10.39 10.14 -13.40
C THR A 60 9.33 9.06 -13.56
N VAL A 61 9.74 7.80 -13.52
CA VAL A 61 8.86 6.63 -13.51
C VAL A 61 9.07 5.84 -12.24
N VAL A 62 7.98 5.47 -11.58
CA VAL A 62 7.99 4.54 -10.44
C VAL A 62 7.35 3.24 -10.88
N PHE A 63 8.11 2.16 -10.88
CA PHE A 63 7.62 0.80 -11.06
C PHE A 63 7.47 0.15 -9.70
N ALA A 64 6.22 0.03 -9.21
CA ALA A 64 5.90 -0.65 -7.97
C ALA A 64 5.30 -2.02 -8.27
N PHE A 65 5.81 -3.06 -7.63
CA PHE A 65 5.35 -4.43 -7.81
C PHE A 65 4.57 -4.91 -6.60
N GLN A 66 3.37 -5.43 -6.83
CA GLN A 66 2.45 -5.93 -5.81
C GLN A 66 1.52 -6.99 -6.43
N GLY A 67 0.53 -7.44 -5.72
CA GLY A 67 -0.51 -8.37 -6.23
C GLY A 67 -0.82 -9.44 -5.20
N GLY A 68 -0.82 -10.71 -5.59
CA GLY A 68 -0.79 -11.82 -4.63
C GLY A 68 0.56 -11.84 -3.92
N GLU A 69 1.52 -12.59 -4.43
CA GLU A 69 2.93 -12.48 -4.01
C GLU A 69 3.80 -12.26 -5.26
N PRO A 70 4.33 -11.05 -5.46
CA PRO A 70 5.02 -10.70 -6.70
C PRO A 70 6.33 -11.47 -6.90
N THR A 71 6.98 -11.94 -5.83
CA THR A 71 8.21 -12.75 -5.93
C THR A 71 7.99 -14.13 -6.56
N LEU A 72 6.73 -14.59 -6.69
CA LEU A 72 6.39 -15.80 -7.44
C LEU A 72 6.67 -15.69 -8.95
N ALA A 73 6.79 -14.49 -9.49
CA ALA A 73 7.26 -14.30 -10.86
C ALA A 73 8.72 -14.73 -11.04
N GLY A 74 9.47 -14.87 -9.92
CA GLY A 74 10.86 -15.32 -9.89
C GLY A 74 11.87 -14.22 -10.19
N LEU A 75 13.06 -14.31 -9.61
CA LEU A 75 14.13 -13.32 -9.78
C LEU A 75 14.52 -13.08 -11.26
N PRO A 76 14.56 -14.11 -12.14
CA PRO A 76 14.86 -13.91 -13.57
C PRO A 76 13.90 -12.94 -14.27
N TYR A 77 12.60 -12.91 -13.92
CA TYR A 77 11.63 -11.95 -14.45
C TYR A 77 12.09 -10.51 -14.14
N TYR A 78 12.47 -10.23 -12.90
CA TYR A 78 12.88 -8.88 -12.48
C TYR A 78 14.23 -8.49 -13.10
N GLN A 79 15.15 -9.42 -13.27
CA GLN A 79 16.42 -9.18 -13.95
C GLN A 79 16.18 -8.76 -15.42
N LYS A 80 15.29 -9.45 -16.13
CA LYS A 80 14.88 -9.08 -17.49
C LYS A 80 14.18 -7.72 -17.51
N PHE A 81 13.26 -7.47 -16.55
CA PHE A 81 12.55 -6.19 -16.43
C PHE A 81 13.54 -5.02 -16.32
N ILE A 82 14.49 -5.12 -15.39
CA ILE A 82 15.52 -4.09 -15.18
C ILE A 82 16.39 -3.93 -16.44
N ALA A 83 16.82 -5.01 -17.06
CA ALA A 83 17.65 -4.96 -18.27
C ALA A 83 16.93 -4.21 -19.39
N TYR A 84 15.66 -4.51 -19.65
CA TYR A 84 14.85 -3.83 -20.66
C TYR A 84 14.60 -2.36 -20.34
N VAL A 85 14.32 -2.04 -19.07
CA VAL A 85 14.19 -0.65 -18.61
C VAL A 85 15.50 0.12 -18.84
N LEU A 86 16.65 -0.45 -18.48
CA LEU A 86 17.95 0.21 -18.65
C LEU A 86 18.30 0.47 -20.11
N GLU A 87 17.94 -0.43 -21.02
CA GLU A 87 18.09 -0.23 -22.47
C GLU A 87 17.28 0.97 -22.99
N LYS A 88 16.05 1.14 -22.48
CA LYS A 88 15.06 2.08 -23.04
C LYS A 88 14.95 3.41 -22.30
N LYS A 89 15.38 3.48 -21.04
CA LYS A 89 15.06 4.62 -20.14
C LYS A 89 15.61 5.99 -20.58
N GLY A 90 16.66 6.02 -21.39
CA GLY A 90 17.35 7.27 -21.73
C GLY A 90 17.80 8.04 -20.47
N ARG A 91 17.41 9.31 -20.34
CA ARG A 91 17.72 10.17 -19.18
C ARG A 91 16.67 10.12 -18.06
N ARG A 92 15.60 9.35 -18.23
CA ARG A 92 14.51 9.24 -17.23
C ARG A 92 15.03 8.72 -15.90
N LYS A 93 14.48 9.24 -14.81
CA LYS A 93 14.73 8.76 -13.46
C LYS A 93 13.81 7.58 -13.18
N ILE A 94 14.36 6.45 -12.79
CA ILE A 94 13.59 5.25 -12.49
C ILE A 94 13.69 4.94 -11.00
N GLN A 95 12.55 4.62 -10.40
CA GLN A 95 12.45 4.15 -9.02
C GLN A 95 11.74 2.81 -9.01
N TYR A 96 12.17 1.93 -8.13
CA TYR A 96 11.60 0.60 -7.97
C TYR A 96 11.10 0.39 -6.54
N ALA A 97 9.90 -0.16 -6.41
CA ALA A 97 9.36 -0.61 -5.14
C ALA A 97 8.75 -2.00 -5.28
N LEU A 98 8.77 -2.80 -4.23
CA LEU A 98 8.16 -4.13 -4.23
C LEU A 98 7.50 -4.39 -2.88
N GLN A 99 6.23 -4.82 -2.90
CA GLN A 99 5.48 -5.21 -1.72
C GLN A 99 5.40 -6.74 -1.66
N THR A 100 5.98 -7.35 -0.64
CA THR A 100 6.06 -8.81 -0.49
C THR A 100 5.63 -9.28 0.89
N ASN A 101 5.24 -10.56 1.00
CA ASN A 101 5.12 -11.23 2.29
C ASN A 101 6.49 -11.63 2.89
N GLY A 102 7.57 -11.49 2.15
CA GLY A 102 8.94 -11.71 2.60
C GLY A 102 9.39 -13.16 2.75
N THR A 103 8.49 -14.14 2.57
CA THR A 103 8.79 -15.55 2.87
C THR A 103 9.64 -16.27 1.84
N LEU A 104 9.75 -15.71 0.62
CA LEU A 104 10.48 -16.31 -0.51
C LEU A 104 11.82 -15.61 -0.79
N LEU A 105 12.22 -14.67 0.05
CA LEU A 105 13.46 -13.91 -0.13
C LEU A 105 14.68 -14.78 0.16
N THR A 106 15.68 -14.69 -0.72
CA THR A 106 16.98 -15.35 -0.64
C THR A 106 18.11 -14.31 -0.74
N ASP A 107 19.36 -14.71 -0.48
CA ASP A 107 20.50 -13.79 -0.61
C ASP A 107 20.60 -13.17 -2.00
N ALA A 108 20.28 -13.92 -3.07
CA ALA A 108 20.21 -13.38 -4.43
C ALA A 108 19.18 -12.26 -4.59
N TRP A 109 18.02 -12.35 -3.91
CA TRP A 109 17.05 -11.25 -3.86
C TRP A 109 17.61 -10.03 -3.11
N GLY A 110 18.30 -10.26 -1.98
CA GLY A 110 18.91 -9.17 -1.20
C GLY A 110 19.96 -8.40 -2.00
N GLU A 111 20.82 -9.10 -2.72
CA GLU A 111 21.82 -8.50 -3.65
C GLU A 111 21.12 -7.70 -4.75
N PHE A 112 20.14 -8.30 -5.41
CA PHE A 112 19.41 -7.67 -6.49
C PHE A 112 18.68 -6.38 -6.04
N PHE A 113 18.01 -6.41 -4.90
CA PHE A 113 17.32 -5.23 -4.38
C PHE A 113 18.28 -4.09 -4.03
N ARG A 114 19.42 -4.41 -3.41
CA ARG A 114 20.44 -3.43 -3.07
C ARG A 114 21.04 -2.80 -4.33
N GLU A 115 21.43 -3.60 -5.31
CA GLU A 115 22.08 -3.15 -6.55
C GLU A 115 21.16 -2.24 -7.38
N ASN A 116 19.86 -2.50 -7.34
CA ASN A 116 18.87 -1.74 -8.11
C ASN A 116 18.09 -0.72 -7.27
N ASN A 117 18.53 -0.46 -6.01
CA ASN A 117 17.92 0.52 -5.10
C ASN A 117 16.41 0.34 -4.94
N PHE A 118 15.95 -0.89 -4.72
CA PHE A 118 14.53 -1.15 -4.42
C PHE A 118 14.17 -0.65 -3.03
N LEU A 119 12.98 -0.03 -2.93
CA LEU A 119 12.28 0.09 -1.66
C LEU A 119 11.39 -1.14 -1.47
N VAL A 120 11.62 -1.92 -0.41
CA VAL A 120 10.89 -3.16 -0.16
C VAL A 120 9.89 -2.98 0.98
N GLY A 121 8.60 -3.10 0.68
CA GLY A 121 7.56 -3.19 1.72
C GLY A 121 7.38 -4.64 2.14
N VAL A 122 7.52 -4.94 3.44
CA VAL A 122 7.29 -6.29 3.97
C VAL A 122 6.02 -6.34 4.79
N SER A 123 5.19 -7.32 4.51
CA SER A 123 3.93 -7.53 5.22
C SER A 123 4.17 -8.23 6.56
N LEU A 124 3.98 -7.49 7.69
CA LEU A 124 4.14 -8.02 9.05
C LEU A 124 3.17 -7.33 10.01
N ASP A 125 2.37 -8.10 10.75
CA ASP A 125 1.36 -7.56 11.66
C ASP A 125 1.81 -7.48 13.12
N GLY A 126 3.10 -7.21 13.32
CA GLY A 126 3.71 -7.11 14.64
C GLY A 126 4.20 -8.45 15.18
N TYR A 127 3.99 -8.68 16.47
CA TYR A 127 4.54 -9.81 17.21
C TYR A 127 3.99 -11.17 16.74
N GLU A 128 4.70 -12.23 17.08
CA GLU A 128 4.51 -13.58 16.55
C GLU A 128 3.07 -14.08 16.62
N SER A 129 2.45 -14.07 17.79
CA SER A 129 1.11 -14.63 17.94
C SER A 129 0.05 -13.90 17.13
N ASN A 130 0.19 -12.57 16.93
CA ASN A 130 -0.73 -11.83 16.08
C ASN A 130 -0.46 -12.11 14.59
N THR A 131 0.80 -12.11 14.16
CA THR A 131 1.15 -12.39 12.76
C THR A 131 0.74 -13.81 12.37
N ASN A 132 1.04 -14.82 13.21
CA ASN A 132 0.70 -16.22 12.94
C ASN A 132 -0.80 -16.50 12.90
N GLU A 133 -1.61 -15.70 13.57
CA GLU A 133 -3.07 -15.85 13.52
C GLU A 133 -3.65 -15.52 12.15
N PHE A 134 -3.07 -14.52 11.45
CA PHE A 134 -3.66 -14.00 10.24
C PHE A 134 -2.88 -14.37 8.98
N ARG A 135 -1.55 -14.42 9.05
CA ARG A 135 -0.68 -14.75 7.92
C ARG A 135 -0.29 -16.21 7.99
N ILE A 136 -1.03 -17.02 7.26
CA ILE A 136 -0.89 -18.49 7.25
C ILE A 136 -0.57 -19.00 5.83
N ASP A 137 0.08 -20.16 5.77
CA ASP A 137 0.25 -20.90 4.53
C ASP A 137 -1.03 -21.69 4.14
N SER A 138 -0.96 -22.48 3.08
CA SER A 138 -2.07 -23.33 2.62
C SER A 138 -2.45 -24.45 3.61
N ASN A 139 -1.55 -24.79 4.54
CA ASN A 139 -1.76 -25.82 5.56
C ASN A 139 -2.25 -25.21 6.89
N GLY A 140 -2.39 -23.87 6.98
CA GLY A 140 -2.80 -23.18 8.19
C GLY A 140 -1.67 -22.87 9.16
N ASN A 141 -0.40 -23.06 8.79
CA ASN A 141 0.74 -22.75 9.64
C ASN A 141 1.01 -21.24 9.60
N GLY A 142 1.30 -20.66 10.78
CA GLY A 142 1.68 -19.27 10.90
C GLY A 142 3.07 -18.99 10.30
N MET A 143 3.22 -17.84 9.65
CA MET A 143 4.38 -17.53 8.81
C MET A 143 5.33 -16.48 9.42
N TYR A 144 5.19 -16.17 10.71
CA TYR A 144 6.02 -15.17 11.37
C TYR A 144 7.52 -15.43 11.24
N CYS A 145 7.96 -16.67 11.50
CA CYS A 145 9.39 -17.01 11.45
C CYS A 145 9.99 -16.79 10.06
N GLU A 146 9.26 -17.17 9.00
CA GLU A 146 9.70 -17.03 7.62
C GLU A 146 9.75 -15.56 7.20
N ILE A 147 8.75 -14.77 7.59
CA ILE A 147 8.71 -13.32 7.36
C ILE A 147 9.90 -12.65 8.06
N MET A 148 10.16 -12.99 9.32
CA MET A 148 11.30 -12.42 10.07
C MET A 148 12.65 -12.80 9.45
N LYS A 149 12.81 -14.01 8.92
CA LYS A 149 14.02 -14.38 8.14
C LYS A 149 14.21 -13.47 6.94
N GLY A 150 13.13 -13.16 6.20
CA GLY A 150 13.16 -12.20 5.09
C GLY A 150 13.57 -10.80 5.54
N ILE A 151 13.05 -10.31 6.66
CA ILE A 151 13.42 -9.00 7.23
C ILE A 151 14.90 -8.97 7.65
N GLU A 152 15.39 -10.01 8.32
CA GLU A 152 16.81 -10.08 8.70
C GLU A 152 17.74 -10.18 7.48
N LEU A 153 17.30 -10.83 6.41
CA LEU A 153 17.99 -10.84 5.13
C LEU A 153 18.10 -9.43 4.53
N LEU A 154 16.99 -8.67 4.47
CA LEU A 154 17.00 -7.30 3.98
C LEU A 154 17.94 -6.40 4.80
N LYS A 155 17.93 -6.52 6.13
CA LYS A 155 18.86 -5.81 7.02
C LYS A 155 20.33 -6.16 6.72
N ARG A 156 20.65 -7.46 6.58
CA ARG A 156 22.01 -7.96 6.28
C ARG A 156 22.53 -7.39 4.95
N HIS A 157 21.68 -7.35 3.93
CA HIS A 157 22.02 -6.78 2.62
C HIS A 157 21.90 -5.25 2.56
N LYS A 158 21.49 -4.58 3.66
CA LYS A 158 21.31 -3.12 3.72
C LYS A 158 20.32 -2.61 2.68
N VAL A 159 19.27 -3.39 2.42
CA VAL A 159 18.15 -2.99 1.57
C VAL A 159 17.22 -2.07 2.36
N GLU A 160 16.79 -0.97 1.77
CA GLU A 160 15.79 -0.10 2.37
C GLU A 160 14.43 -0.80 2.39
N PHE A 161 13.80 -0.83 3.57
CA PHE A 161 12.49 -1.46 3.71
C PHE A 161 11.60 -0.75 4.72
N ASN A 162 10.31 -0.94 4.54
CA ASN A 162 9.28 -0.57 5.51
C ASN A 162 8.36 -1.75 5.79
N ILE A 163 7.66 -1.70 6.91
CA ILE A 163 6.65 -2.69 7.26
C ILE A 163 5.25 -2.17 6.92
N LEU A 164 4.44 -3.05 6.30
CA LEU A 164 3.01 -2.85 6.14
C LEU A 164 2.27 -3.78 7.11
N ALA A 165 1.58 -3.19 8.09
CA ALA A 165 0.83 -3.92 9.10
C ALA A 165 -0.68 -3.72 8.90
N VAL A 166 -1.43 -4.81 8.81
CA VAL A 166 -2.89 -4.76 8.76
C VAL A 166 -3.44 -4.71 10.18
N ILE A 167 -4.12 -3.63 10.49
CA ILE A 167 -4.69 -3.37 11.81
C ILE A 167 -6.09 -3.97 11.87
N THR A 168 -6.18 -5.16 12.42
CA THR A 168 -7.46 -5.85 12.69
C THR A 168 -8.11 -5.29 13.96
N GLU A 169 -9.41 -5.57 14.17
CA GLU A 169 -10.09 -5.22 15.41
C GLU A 169 -9.39 -5.85 16.64
N LYS A 170 -8.79 -7.05 16.47
CA LYS A 170 -7.99 -7.68 17.52
C LYS A 170 -6.71 -6.90 17.81
N LEU A 171 -5.90 -6.61 16.80
CA LEU A 171 -4.63 -5.88 16.95
C LEU A 171 -4.86 -4.48 17.51
N SER A 172 -6.00 -3.85 17.21
CA SER A 172 -6.34 -2.51 17.71
C SER A 172 -6.37 -2.42 19.25
N LYS A 173 -6.59 -3.54 19.93
CA LYS A 173 -6.57 -3.64 21.41
C LYS A 173 -5.16 -3.75 21.98
N HIS A 174 -4.16 -3.98 21.14
CA HIS A 174 -2.78 -4.29 21.53
C HIS A 174 -1.74 -3.32 20.96
N ALA A 175 -2.12 -2.06 20.70
CA ALA A 175 -1.23 -1.03 20.14
C ALA A 175 0.09 -0.87 20.89
N LYS A 176 0.08 -1.01 22.24
CA LYS A 176 1.31 -0.96 23.06
C LYS A 176 2.26 -2.11 22.74
N ALA A 177 1.75 -3.34 22.67
CA ALA A 177 2.56 -4.52 22.34
C ALA A 177 3.11 -4.40 20.91
N PHE A 178 2.30 -3.95 19.96
CA PHE A 178 2.70 -3.70 18.59
C PHE A 178 3.85 -2.68 18.51
N TYR A 179 3.72 -1.52 19.16
CA TYR A 179 4.75 -0.49 19.14
C TYR A 179 6.05 -0.95 19.81
N SER A 180 5.95 -1.63 20.97
CA SER A 180 7.11 -2.19 21.66
C SER A 180 7.83 -3.24 20.84
N PHE A 181 7.08 -4.06 20.11
CA PHE A 181 7.64 -5.05 19.18
C PHE A 181 8.45 -4.37 18.07
N LEU A 182 7.89 -3.36 17.39
CA LEU A 182 8.59 -2.63 16.33
C LEU A 182 9.94 -2.07 16.83
N LYS A 183 9.93 -1.44 18.01
CA LYS A 183 11.16 -0.93 18.64
C LYS A 183 12.18 -2.03 18.95
N SER A 184 11.73 -3.14 19.53
CA SER A 184 12.62 -4.28 19.86
C SER A 184 13.27 -4.88 18.62
N GLN A 185 12.54 -4.88 17.49
CA GLN A 185 13.04 -5.36 16.20
C GLN A 185 13.80 -4.28 15.40
N ARG A 186 13.97 -3.06 15.93
CA ARG A 186 14.57 -1.93 15.22
C ARG A 186 13.93 -1.65 13.87
N ILE A 187 12.60 -1.69 13.84
CA ILE A 187 11.78 -1.36 12.67
C ILE A 187 11.27 0.07 12.89
N PHE A 188 11.75 1.01 12.06
CA PHE A 188 11.47 2.44 12.25
C PHE A 188 10.56 3.04 11.17
N TYR A 189 10.15 2.26 10.17
CA TYR A 189 9.26 2.69 9.10
C TYR A 189 8.08 1.74 9.01
N VAL A 190 6.88 2.25 9.33
CA VAL A 190 5.67 1.41 9.33
C VAL A 190 4.47 2.13 8.73
N GLN A 191 3.75 1.41 7.88
CA GLN A 191 2.44 1.80 7.40
C GLN A 191 1.38 0.91 8.06
N CYS A 192 0.52 1.52 8.87
CA CYS A 192 -0.63 0.86 9.46
C CYS A 192 -1.81 0.95 8.51
N ILE A 193 -2.29 -0.18 8.01
CA ILE A 193 -3.40 -0.28 7.07
C ILE A 193 -4.62 -0.83 7.80
N PRO A 194 -5.75 -0.12 7.85
CA PRO A 194 -6.97 -0.66 8.44
C PRO A 194 -7.37 -1.97 7.76
N CYS A 195 -7.68 -3.00 8.54
CA CYS A 195 -8.27 -4.22 8.02
C CYS A 195 -9.65 -3.90 7.45
N LEU A 196 -9.85 -4.21 6.18
CA LEU A 196 -11.07 -3.91 5.45
C LEU A 196 -12.08 -5.06 5.57
N GLY A 197 -13.37 -4.75 5.45
CA GLY A 197 -14.39 -5.73 5.12
C GLY A 197 -14.21 -6.29 3.71
N GLU A 198 -14.92 -7.32 3.36
CA GLU A 198 -15.05 -7.78 1.98
C GLU A 198 -15.85 -6.77 1.16
N LEU A 199 -15.78 -6.82 -0.16
CA LEU A 199 -16.50 -5.85 -1.01
C LEU A 199 -18.02 -5.92 -0.86
N GLN A 200 -18.54 -7.10 -0.56
CA GLN A 200 -19.99 -7.35 -0.45
C GLN A 200 -20.45 -7.63 1.00
N TYR A 201 -19.51 -7.98 1.91
CA TYR A 201 -19.85 -8.42 3.26
C TYR A 201 -18.90 -7.81 4.29
N GLU A 202 -19.37 -7.71 5.54
CA GLU A 202 -18.50 -7.42 6.67
C GLU A 202 -17.56 -8.60 6.95
N ASN A 203 -16.29 -8.31 7.21
CA ASN A 203 -15.32 -9.31 7.67
C ASN A 203 -15.23 -9.23 9.20
N GLN A 204 -15.21 -10.39 9.87
CA GLN A 204 -15.08 -10.46 11.35
C GLN A 204 -13.78 -9.82 11.89
N TYR A 205 -12.77 -9.65 11.05
CA TYR A 205 -11.47 -9.06 11.40
C TYR A 205 -11.40 -7.57 11.13
N GLN A 206 -12.40 -7.02 10.42
CA GLN A 206 -12.45 -5.64 10.00
C GLN A 206 -12.25 -4.69 11.17
N LEU A 207 -11.40 -3.69 10.98
CA LEU A 207 -11.22 -2.61 11.94
C LEU A 207 -12.49 -1.75 11.98
N ARG A 208 -13.03 -1.54 13.15
CA ARG A 208 -14.22 -0.71 13.39
C ARG A 208 -13.82 0.65 13.98
N PRO A 209 -14.70 1.67 13.93
CA PRO A 209 -14.39 3.01 14.41
C PRO A 209 -13.85 3.08 15.83
N ASP A 210 -14.39 2.28 16.77
CA ASP A 210 -13.88 2.22 18.14
C ASP A 210 -12.45 1.68 18.22
N GLY A 211 -12.18 0.63 17.45
CA GLY A 211 -10.84 0.08 17.32
C GLY A 211 -9.86 1.07 16.69
N TYR A 212 -10.32 1.81 15.67
CA TYR A 212 -9.54 2.86 15.02
C TYR A 212 -9.10 3.94 16.02
N VAL A 213 -10.04 4.54 16.75
CA VAL A 213 -9.72 5.59 17.74
C VAL A 213 -8.78 5.07 18.82
N ARG A 214 -9.11 3.92 19.39
CA ARG A 214 -8.30 3.30 20.45
C ARG A 214 -6.87 3.03 19.99
N PHE A 215 -6.71 2.45 18.80
CA PHE A 215 -5.40 2.12 18.26
C PHE A 215 -4.56 3.37 18.01
N TYR A 216 -5.07 4.31 17.23
CA TYR A 216 -4.30 5.47 16.82
C TYR A 216 -4.01 6.45 17.95
N LYS A 217 -4.92 6.64 18.94
CA LYS A 217 -4.61 7.45 20.13
C LYS A 217 -3.51 6.81 20.97
N THR A 218 -3.60 5.49 21.22
CA THR A 218 -2.56 4.79 21.99
C THR A 218 -1.20 4.81 21.25
N LEU A 219 -1.21 4.56 19.93
CA LEU A 219 0.00 4.59 19.12
C LEU A 219 0.64 5.99 19.11
N TYR A 220 -0.20 7.02 19.02
CA TYR A 220 0.22 8.42 19.01
C TYR A 220 0.88 8.82 20.34
N ASP A 221 0.31 8.45 21.49
CA ASP A 221 0.90 8.75 22.81
C ASP A 221 2.29 8.14 22.96
N LEU A 222 2.48 6.91 22.51
CA LEU A 222 3.78 6.23 22.54
C LEU A 222 4.79 6.89 21.60
N TRP A 223 4.36 7.19 20.37
CA TRP A 223 5.15 7.89 19.38
C TRP A 223 5.57 9.29 19.86
N LEU A 224 4.63 10.06 20.42
CA LEU A 224 4.89 11.40 20.93
C LEU A 224 5.91 11.39 22.09
N LYS A 225 5.78 10.42 23.00
CA LYS A 225 6.75 10.24 24.10
C LYS A 225 8.15 9.97 23.59
N ASP A 226 8.32 9.16 22.57
CA ASP A 226 9.61 8.87 21.97
C ASP A 226 10.12 10.06 21.16
N TYR A 227 9.26 10.72 20.38
CA TYR A 227 9.59 11.95 19.65
C TYR A 227 10.16 13.03 20.58
N GLN A 228 9.56 13.24 21.76
CA GLN A 228 10.04 14.20 22.78
C GLN A 228 11.42 13.85 23.36
N ARG A 229 11.86 12.59 23.19
CA ARG A 229 13.19 12.10 23.59
C ARG A 229 14.21 12.13 22.45
N GLY A 230 13.82 12.60 21.28
CA GLY A 230 14.64 12.57 20.08
C GLY A 230 14.69 11.24 19.36
N GLU A 231 13.81 10.29 19.72
CA GLU A 231 13.64 9.00 19.03
C GLU A 231 12.50 9.11 18.03
N TYR A 232 12.78 8.88 16.76
CA TYR A 232 11.77 9.00 15.72
C TYR A 232 11.45 7.65 15.08
N MET A 233 10.15 7.33 15.00
CA MET A 233 9.60 6.24 14.22
C MET A 233 8.67 6.83 13.17
N SER A 234 8.93 6.57 11.90
CA SER A 234 8.05 6.93 10.80
C SER A 234 6.80 6.07 10.82
N ILE A 235 5.68 6.67 11.17
CA ILE A 235 4.34 6.07 11.09
C ILE A 235 3.59 6.82 10.00
N SER A 236 3.34 6.16 8.88
CA SER A 236 2.86 6.78 7.65
C SER A 236 1.69 7.75 7.84
N LEU A 237 0.69 7.43 8.69
CA LEU A 237 -0.42 8.35 8.98
C LEU A 237 0.07 9.65 9.64
N PHE A 238 0.96 9.55 10.63
CA PHE A 238 1.44 10.72 11.38
C PHE A 238 2.32 11.61 10.51
N ASP A 239 3.21 11.00 9.72
CA ASP A 239 4.07 11.72 8.78
C ASP A 239 3.25 12.49 7.74
N ASN A 240 2.21 11.86 7.19
CA ASN A 240 1.35 12.52 6.21
C ASN A 240 0.52 13.65 6.82
N ILE A 241 0.06 13.52 8.07
CA ILE A 241 -0.61 14.63 8.77
C ILE A 241 0.37 15.79 8.97
N LEU A 242 1.61 15.53 9.39
CA LEU A 242 2.64 16.56 9.55
C LEU A 242 2.98 17.24 8.22
N LEU A 243 3.10 16.48 7.12
CA LEU A 243 3.28 17.05 5.78
C LEU A 243 2.15 18.01 5.42
N MET A 244 0.90 17.59 5.60
CA MET A 244 -0.25 18.44 5.27
C MET A 244 -0.37 19.68 6.18
N LEU A 245 0.06 19.59 7.42
CA LEU A 245 0.12 20.73 8.34
C LEU A 245 1.23 21.73 7.99
N THR A 246 2.19 21.34 7.14
CA THR A 246 3.23 22.20 6.54
C THR A 246 2.94 22.57 5.09
N ASP A 247 1.67 22.47 4.66
CA ASP A 247 1.20 22.78 3.29
C ASP A 247 1.89 21.94 2.20
N ARG A 248 2.43 20.75 2.56
CA ARG A 248 2.99 19.78 1.62
C ARG A 248 1.96 18.73 1.26
N LEU A 249 2.10 18.14 0.08
CA LEU A 249 1.25 17.04 -0.35
C LEU A 249 1.58 15.75 0.42
N PRO A 250 0.57 14.95 0.80
CA PRO A 250 0.80 13.67 1.41
C PRO A 250 1.43 12.67 0.41
N ASN A 251 2.23 11.76 0.93
CA ASN A 251 2.86 10.70 0.14
C ASN A 251 1.98 9.46 -0.02
N GLN A 252 0.86 9.40 0.70
CA GLN A 252 -0.04 8.26 0.71
C GLN A 252 -1.34 8.58 -0.04
N CYS A 253 -1.73 7.67 -0.95
CA CYS A 253 -3.01 7.75 -1.68
C CYS A 253 -4.20 7.78 -0.70
N GLY A 254 -5.22 8.54 -1.06
CA GLY A 254 -6.52 8.52 -0.39
C GLY A 254 -6.62 9.32 0.91
N ILE A 255 -5.54 9.91 1.41
CA ILE A 255 -5.61 10.77 2.61
C ILE A 255 -6.35 12.08 2.33
N LEU A 256 -6.23 12.66 1.13
CA LEU A 256 -6.92 13.90 0.75
C LEU A 256 -8.37 13.71 0.25
N GLY A 257 -8.96 12.54 0.41
CA GLY A 257 -10.34 12.27 0.00
C GLY A 257 -10.59 12.31 -1.50
N SER A 258 -9.57 12.49 -2.31
CA SER A 258 -9.63 12.42 -3.77
C SER A 258 -8.85 11.19 -4.27
N CYS A 259 -9.47 10.44 -5.18
CA CYS A 259 -8.78 9.35 -5.86
C CYS A 259 -7.96 9.90 -7.03
N SER A 260 -6.76 9.35 -7.21
CA SER A 260 -5.97 9.44 -8.44
C SER A 260 -5.87 8.06 -9.06
N MET A 261 -5.63 8.01 -10.36
CA MET A 261 -5.37 6.75 -11.04
C MET A 261 -4.02 6.18 -10.61
N GLN A 262 -4.01 4.95 -10.09
CA GLN A 262 -2.79 4.26 -9.66
C GLN A 262 -2.12 3.49 -10.80
N PHE A 263 -2.73 3.41 -11.98
CA PHE A 263 -2.25 2.58 -13.08
C PHE A 263 -1.89 1.15 -12.64
N VAL A 264 -2.89 0.42 -12.13
CA VAL A 264 -2.70 -0.98 -11.72
C VAL A 264 -2.71 -1.86 -12.96
N VAL A 265 -1.61 -2.54 -13.23
CA VAL A 265 -1.43 -3.38 -14.43
C VAL A 265 -1.39 -4.85 -14.04
N GLU A 266 -2.35 -5.62 -14.53
CA GLU A 266 -2.43 -7.08 -14.35
C GLU A 266 -1.48 -7.82 -15.30
N ALA A 267 -1.26 -9.11 -15.02
CA ALA A 267 -0.31 -9.93 -15.76
C ALA A 267 -0.65 -10.10 -17.25
N ASP A 268 -1.91 -9.92 -17.64
CA ASP A 268 -2.36 -9.91 -19.04
C ASP A 268 -2.28 -8.55 -19.73
N GLY A 269 -1.78 -7.52 -19.01
CA GLY A 269 -1.71 -6.15 -19.51
C GLY A 269 -3.00 -5.33 -19.35
N SER A 270 -4.03 -5.86 -18.72
CA SER A 270 -5.24 -5.10 -18.37
C SER A 270 -4.95 -4.07 -17.29
N VAL A 271 -5.55 -2.87 -17.41
CA VAL A 271 -5.25 -1.73 -16.53
C VAL A 271 -6.47 -1.31 -15.74
N TYR A 272 -6.26 -1.05 -14.45
CA TYR A 272 -7.30 -0.68 -13.49
C TYR A 272 -6.93 0.60 -12.73
N PRO A 273 -7.93 1.34 -12.19
CA PRO A 273 -7.68 2.64 -11.56
C PRO A 273 -7.11 2.56 -10.16
N CYS A 274 -7.34 1.45 -9.43
CA CYS A 274 -7.00 1.32 -8.02
C CYS A 274 -6.84 -0.15 -7.63
N ASP A 275 -5.88 -0.44 -6.76
CA ASP A 275 -5.59 -1.77 -6.25
C ASP A 275 -6.79 -2.44 -5.54
N PHE A 276 -7.60 -1.65 -4.85
CA PHE A 276 -8.83 -2.14 -4.20
C PHE A 276 -10.00 -2.41 -5.15
N TYR A 277 -9.89 -2.02 -6.42
CA TYR A 277 -10.95 -2.10 -7.41
C TYR A 277 -10.46 -2.69 -8.74
N VAL A 278 -9.68 -3.77 -8.65
CA VAL A 278 -9.26 -4.58 -9.81
C VAL A 278 -10.42 -5.52 -10.17
N LEU A 279 -11.53 -4.92 -10.64
CA LEU A 279 -12.79 -5.58 -10.99
C LEU A 279 -13.12 -5.32 -12.46
N ASP A 280 -13.81 -6.26 -13.11
CA ASP A 280 -14.13 -6.18 -14.53
C ASP A 280 -14.81 -4.87 -14.92
N GLU A 281 -15.72 -4.37 -14.08
CA GLU A 281 -16.44 -3.10 -14.30
C GLU A 281 -15.52 -1.86 -14.34
N TYR A 282 -14.32 -1.93 -13.74
CA TYR A 282 -13.32 -0.85 -13.70
C TYR A 282 -12.12 -1.11 -14.60
N CYS A 283 -12.17 -2.10 -15.50
CA CYS A 283 -11.11 -2.29 -16.50
C CYS A 283 -11.05 -1.08 -17.44
N CYS A 284 -9.99 -0.30 -17.34
CA CYS A 284 -9.79 0.92 -18.11
C CYS A 284 -9.26 0.69 -19.53
N GLY A 285 -8.83 -0.53 -19.83
CA GLY A 285 -8.26 -0.92 -21.12
C GLY A 285 -7.13 -1.93 -20.95
N ASN A 286 -6.40 -2.19 -22.04
CA ASN A 286 -5.28 -3.12 -22.05
C ASN A 286 -4.11 -2.52 -22.86
N ILE A 287 -2.88 -2.65 -22.37
CA ILE A 287 -1.67 -2.03 -22.94
C ILE A 287 -1.36 -2.47 -24.37
N PHE A 288 -1.85 -3.65 -24.82
CA PHE A 288 -1.71 -4.09 -26.19
C PHE A 288 -2.65 -3.34 -27.16
N LYS A 289 -3.82 -2.93 -26.66
CA LYS A 289 -4.88 -2.33 -27.46
C LYS A 289 -4.97 -0.82 -27.36
N ASN A 290 -4.54 -0.27 -26.21
CA ASN A 290 -4.75 1.14 -25.87
C ASN A 290 -3.43 1.81 -25.51
N SER A 291 -3.32 3.08 -25.85
CA SER A 291 -2.27 3.97 -25.31
C SER A 291 -2.57 4.33 -23.84
N VAL A 292 -1.55 4.79 -23.11
CA VAL A 292 -1.70 5.28 -21.72
C VAL A 292 -2.69 6.45 -21.67
N GLU A 293 -2.72 7.31 -22.69
CA GLU A 293 -3.66 8.44 -22.77
C GLU A 293 -5.11 7.99 -22.95
N GLU A 294 -5.36 6.98 -23.80
CA GLU A 294 -6.72 6.40 -24.01
C GLU A 294 -7.19 5.73 -22.71
N ILE A 295 -6.33 4.97 -22.05
CA ILE A 295 -6.63 4.35 -20.75
C ILE A 295 -7.01 5.43 -19.72
N GLY A 296 -6.26 6.53 -19.67
CA GLY A 296 -6.52 7.67 -18.80
C GLY A 296 -7.81 8.46 -19.10
N LYS A 297 -8.46 8.18 -20.24
CA LYS A 297 -9.73 8.82 -20.68
C LYS A 297 -10.90 7.83 -20.73
N SER A 298 -10.69 6.59 -20.29
CA SER A 298 -11.69 5.52 -20.41
C SER A 298 -12.97 5.80 -19.60
N GLU A 299 -14.12 5.29 -20.10
CA GLU A 299 -15.40 5.40 -19.40
C GLU A 299 -15.38 4.65 -18.05
N ALA A 300 -14.61 3.56 -17.93
CA ALA A 300 -14.44 2.85 -16.68
C ALA A 300 -13.75 3.73 -15.61
N LEU A 301 -12.74 4.50 -16.02
CA LEU A 301 -12.08 5.45 -15.13
C LEU A 301 -13.02 6.58 -14.68
N LYS A 302 -13.83 7.11 -15.59
CA LYS A 302 -14.83 8.14 -15.25
C LYS A 302 -15.82 7.61 -14.23
N ARG A 303 -16.42 6.43 -14.46
CA ARG A 303 -17.33 5.77 -13.49
C ARG A 303 -16.67 5.57 -12.15
N PHE A 304 -15.38 5.17 -12.13
CA PHE A 304 -14.64 5.00 -10.89
C PHE A 304 -14.51 6.31 -10.10
N PHE A 305 -14.27 7.44 -10.76
CA PHE A 305 -14.18 8.74 -10.10
C PHE A 305 -15.54 9.31 -9.68
N GLU A 306 -16.59 9.03 -10.45
CA GLU A 306 -17.97 9.45 -10.14
C GLU A 306 -18.55 8.77 -8.89
N LYS A 307 -18.08 7.56 -8.57
CA LYS A 307 -18.43 6.88 -7.32
C LYS A 307 -17.88 7.65 -6.13
N LYS A 308 -18.70 8.59 -5.64
CA LYS A 308 -18.33 9.52 -4.55
C LYS A 308 -17.98 8.77 -3.27
N ASN A 309 -17.10 9.37 -2.47
CA ASN A 309 -16.88 8.99 -1.09
C ASN A 309 -18.20 9.09 -0.31
N ARG A 310 -18.44 8.14 0.60
CA ARG A 310 -19.53 8.30 1.59
C ARG A 310 -19.14 9.46 2.51
N MET A 311 -19.75 10.62 2.31
CA MET A 311 -19.56 11.74 3.23
C MET A 311 -20.69 11.68 4.25
N GLY A 312 -20.36 11.46 5.53
CA GLY A 312 -21.32 11.67 6.61
C GLY A 312 -21.67 13.16 6.73
N ALA A 313 -22.81 13.47 7.30
CA ALA A 313 -23.22 14.86 7.59
C ALA A 313 -22.15 15.63 8.38
N SER A 314 -21.39 14.91 9.21
CA SER A 314 -20.27 15.45 10.00
C SER A 314 -19.07 15.94 9.17
N CYS A 315 -18.99 15.66 7.86
CA CYS A 315 -17.87 16.09 7.01
C CYS A 315 -18.03 17.53 6.52
N SER A 316 -19.24 18.03 6.29
CA SER A 316 -19.49 19.38 5.78
C SER A 316 -18.91 20.47 6.68
N ASP A 317 -19.04 20.32 7.99
CA ASP A 317 -18.59 21.28 8.99
C ASP A 317 -17.34 20.82 9.76
N CYS A 318 -16.61 19.84 9.21
CA CYS A 318 -15.44 19.28 9.86
C CYS A 318 -14.27 20.27 9.84
N PRO A 319 -13.69 20.65 11.01
CA PRO A 319 -12.55 21.57 11.05
C PRO A 319 -11.30 20.99 10.36
N PHE A 320 -11.25 19.66 10.16
CA PHE A 320 -10.15 18.95 9.50
C PHE A 320 -10.41 18.66 8.03
N TRP A 321 -11.43 19.30 7.41
CA TRP A 321 -11.75 19.09 6.00
C TRP A 321 -10.55 19.27 5.07
N LYS A 322 -9.73 20.30 5.32
CA LYS A 322 -8.53 20.56 4.50
C LYS A 322 -7.52 19.41 4.51
N ILE A 323 -7.46 18.65 5.61
CA ILE A 323 -6.51 17.55 5.81
C ILE A 323 -7.08 16.21 5.31
N CYS A 324 -8.39 15.98 5.46
CA CYS A 324 -9.01 14.66 5.27
C CYS A 324 -9.90 14.56 4.04
N ARG A 325 -10.80 15.55 3.80
CA ARG A 325 -11.80 15.56 2.72
C ARG A 325 -12.57 14.23 2.57
N GLY A 326 -12.79 13.53 3.69
CA GLY A 326 -13.47 12.24 3.73
C GLY A 326 -12.56 11.01 3.56
N GLY A 327 -11.28 11.18 3.27
CA GLY A 327 -10.31 10.08 3.15
C GLY A 327 -10.57 9.11 2.00
N CYS A 328 -9.97 7.92 2.08
CA CYS A 328 -10.10 6.89 1.05
C CYS A 328 -11.49 6.23 1.08
N LYS A 329 -12.21 6.23 -0.05
CA LYS A 329 -13.55 5.63 -0.15
C LYS A 329 -13.63 4.15 0.24
N ARG A 330 -12.53 3.39 0.11
CA ARG A 330 -12.49 1.98 0.50
C ARG A 330 -12.20 1.81 2.00
N GLN A 331 -11.46 2.74 2.60
CA GLN A 331 -11.10 2.67 4.02
C GLN A 331 -12.11 3.35 4.95
N GLN A 332 -13.06 4.10 4.42
CA GLN A 332 -14.05 4.86 5.21
C GLN A 332 -14.82 3.98 6.20
N GLU A 333 -15.10 2.74 5.86
CA GLU A 333 -15.81 1.79 6.72
C GLU A 333 -15.10 1.51 8.06
N SER A 334 -13.76 1.72 8.12
CA SER A 334 -13.00 1.52 9.35
C SER A 334 -13.05 2.71 10.32
N TYR A 335 -13.54 3.87 9.88
CA TYR A 335 -13.60 5.07 10.72
C TYR A 335 -14.91 5.87 10.61
N LEU A 336 -15.81 5.56 9.67
CA LEU A 336 -17.12 6.19 9.56
C LEU A 336 -18.24 5.21 9.94
N GLN A 337 -19.14 5.63 10.83
CA GLN A 337 -20.34 4.89 11.20
C GLN A 337 -21.49 5.87 11.43
N GLY A 338 -22.44 5.92 10.51
CA GLY A 338 -23.46 6.96 10.50
C GLY A 338 -22.82 8.35 10.45
N ASP A 339 -23.17 9.22 11.38
CA ASP A 339 -22.60 10.57 11.49
C ASP A 339 -21.31 10.63 12.32
N ARG A 340 -20.89 9.52 12.92
CA ARG A 340 -19.65 9.44 13.70
C ARG A 340 -18.44 9.25 12.80
N CYS A 341 -17.38 10.03 13.03
CA CYS A 341 -16.10 9.91 12.37
C CYS A 341 -14.96 9.70 13.37
N ALA A 342 -14.48 8.46 13.49
CA ALA A 342 -13.37 8.10 14.37
C ALA A 342 -12.03 8.74 13.95
N HIS A 343 -11.86 9.03 12.65
CA HIS A 343 -10.68 9.77 12.18
C HIS A 343 -10.70 11.22 12.68
N ARG A 344 -11.88 11.88 12.69
CA ARG A 344 -12.05 13.20 13.30
C ARG A 344 -11.72 13.16 14.80
N GLU A 345 -12.23 12.17 15.54
CA GLU A 345 -11.96 12.01 16.98
C GLU A 345 -10.44 11.83 17.27
N PHE A 346 -9.74 11.15 16.38
CA PHE A 346 -8.29 11.04 16.45
C PHE A 346 -7.60 12.37 16.13
N LEU A 347 -8.03 13.07 15.08
CA LEU A 347 -7.45 14.37 14.72
C LEU A 347 -7.68 15.42 15.81
N GLU A 348 -8.86 15.50 16.39
CA GLU A 348 -9.16 16.39 17.54
C GLU A 348 -8.19 16.15 18.70
N TYR A 349 -7.84 14.89 18.96
CA TYR A 349 -6.90 14.50 19.99
C TYR A 349 -5.44 14.88 19.66
N ALA A 350 -5.00 14.59 18.45
CA ALA A 350 -3.59 14.70 18.06
C ALA A 350 -3.21 16.10 17.52
N TYR A 351 -4.16 16.84 16.96
CA TYR A 351 -3.94 18.09 16.23
C TYR A 351 -3.19 19.16 17.01
N PRO A 352 -3.51 19.47 18.30
CA PRO A 352 -2.81 20.52 19.03
C PRO A 352 -1.29 20.32 19.06
N THR A 353 -0.86 19.10 19.37
CA THR A 353 0.56 18.77 19.47
C THR A 353 1.19 18.58 18.07
N MET A 354 0.51 17.93 17.13
CA MET A 354 1.01 17.82 15.76
C MET A 354 1.17 19.18 15.09
N SER A 355 0.25 20.11 15.30
CA SER A 355 0.35 21.49 14.80
C SER A 355 1.52 22.24 15.41
N TRP A 356 1.81 21.99 16.70
CA TRP A 356 3.01 22.54 17.38
C TRP A 356 4.30 21.95 16.79
N ILE A 357 4.35 20.65 16.51
CA ILE A 357 5.48 19.98 15.85
C ILE A 357 5.69 20.55 14.45
N ALA A 358 4.63 20.61 13.65
CA ALA A 358 4.67 21.06 12.25
C ALA A 358 5.26 22.48 12.09
N LYS A 359 5.07 23.36 13.09
CA LYS A 359 5.66 24.72 13.08
C LYS A 359 7.18 24.74 13.34
N ARG A 360 7.81 23.60 13.64
CA ARG A 360 9.23 23.47 14.04
C ARG A 360 10.05 22.62 13.08
N ILE A 361 9.41 21.98 12.12
CA ILE A 361 10.03 21.22 11.03
C ILE A 361 9.84 21.94 9.68
#